data_0ed3720f6481fa2df429fcaf4d1b7ce6
#
_entry.id   0ed3720f6481fa2df429fcaf4d1b7ce6
#
_cell.length_a   1.000
_cell.length_b   1.000
_cell.length_c   1.000
_cell.angle_alpha   90.00
_cell.angle_beta   90.00
_cell.angle_gamma   90.00
#
_symmetry.space_group_name_H-M   'P 1'
#
loop_
_entity.id
_entity.type
_entity.pdbx_description
1 polymer ?
#
loop_
_entity_poly.entity_id
_entity_poly.type
_entity_poly.pdbx_seq_one_letter_code
_entity_poly.pdbx_strand_id
1 'polypeptide(L)'
;MSPLTKRVAILTGGGDVPGLNMCLKSLVYRIIDNGFEPIGVRKGWEGLINYNPHDPTTYGQNFIELTKNMVRPIDRTSGSFLHSSRLNPAEASYRMIPDFLRKPGAKQQDLTDHIKDVIGRLGYRAIIVVGDDDMLTYAARLSREGVPVIAIPKTIHNNIYGTDYTVGFSTGLARGVAFIHELRALAGSREQIIVVETFRVNSGLSSLMTAFLAGVDRAIIPEVPYDPEKLARLVMRDKQLTPANYAVVTVSDGSYIEPEKALEYTPHLSPRSKSEVLQLMTEEKAREAGAEEEFLLDDVLETGSTLSGSGMVVAELLRKLTREEVILQPLTYLLRTGSPDGQDLLGATNFAILAARLLAEGKFGRMTAYQQRYNLTDVDLQTVTQGVHGVDVETMYDVENYKPKVNLIWAALE
;
A
#
# COMPACT_ATOMS: atom_id res chain seq x y z
N MET A 1 -35.53 -14.44 -18.63
CA MET A 1 -34.39 -13.63 -18.15
C MET A 1 -34.88 -12.85 -16.94
N SER A 2 -34.32 -13.11 -15.76
CA SER A 2 -34.59 -12.28 -14.55
C SER A 2 -34.20 -10.83 -14.88
N PRO A 3 -34.96 -9.80 -14.47
CA PRO A 3 -34.57 -8.42 -14.70
C PRO A 3 -33.18 -8.20 -14.12
N LEU A 4 -32.27 -7.67 -14.96
CA LEU A 4 -30.90 -7.36 -14.55
C LEU A 4 -30.97 -6.47 -13.31
N THR A 5 -30.39 -6.93 -12.21
CA THR A 5 -30.40 -6.18 -10.96
C THR A 5 -29.62 -4.88 -11.15
N LYS A 6 -30.07 -3.80 -10.51
CA LYS A 6 -29.41 -2.48 -10.56
C LYS A 6 -28.37 -2.30 -9.46
N ARG A 7 -28.29 -3.25 -8.53
CA ARG A 7 -27.43 -3.16 -7.33
C ARG A 7 -25.97 -3.41 -7.69
N VAL A 8 -25.10 -2.52 -7.25
CA VAL A 8 -23.64 -2.58 -7.48
C VAL A 8 -22.93 -2.49 -6.15
N ALA A 9 -22.14 -3.50 -5.80
CA ALA A 9 -21.34 -3.46 -4.59
C ALA A 9 -20.08 -2.62 -4.82
N ILE A 10 -19.77 -1.74 -3.87
CA ILE A 10 -18.51 -0.97 -3.82
C ILE A 10 -17.80 -1.32 -2.53
N LEU A 11 -16.57 -1.75 -2.63
CA LEU A 11 -15.74 -2.01 -1.47
C LEU A 11 -14.39 -1.30 -1.56
N THR A 12 -13.89 -0.89 -0.41
CA THR A 12 -12.58 -0.27 -0.23
C THR A 12 -11.76 -1.10 0.73
N GLY A 13 -10.52 -1.43 0.38
CA GLY A 13 -9.66 -2.24 1.25
C GLY A 13 -8.19 -1.97 1.06
N GLY A 14 -7.36 -2.63 1.88
CA GLY A 14 -5.94 -2.35 1.97
C GLY A 14 -5.64 -1.08 2.78
N GLY A 15 -4.42 -0.57 2.71
CA GLY A 15 -4.01 0.61 3.47
C GLY A 15 -4.73 1.90 3.05
N ASP A 16 -5.09 2.75 4.00
CA ASP A 16 -5.69 4.06 3.70
C ASP A 16 -4.77 4.92 2.84
N VAL A 17 -5.40 5.74 2.00
CA VAL A 17 -4.69 6.72 1.16
C VAL A 17 -5.48 8.03 1.06
N PRO A 18 -4.81 9.17 0.90
CA PRO A 18 -5.46 10.42 0.52
C PRO A 18 -6.17 10.26 -0.84
N GLY A 19 -7.34 10.86 -1.00
CA GLY A 19 -8.13 10.77 -2.24
C GLY A 19 -9.12 9.60 -2.32
N LEU A 20 -9.05 8.61 -1.43
CA LEU A 20 -9.96 7.45 -1.41
C LEU A 20 -11.43 7.88 -1.31
N ASN A 21 -11.77 8.76 -0.37
CA ASN A 21 -13.14 9.23 -0.20
C ASN A 21 -13.62 10.12 -1.36
N MET A 22 -12.73 10.83 -2.04
CA MET A 22 -13.07 11.54 -3.29
C MET A 22 -13.39 10.56 -4.41
N CYS A 23 -12.63 9.47 -4.52
CA CYS A 23 -12.93 8.38 -5.45
C CYS A 23 -14.33 7.78 -5.17
N LEU A 24 -14.60 7.43 -3.92
CA LEU A 24 -15.89 6.88 -3.50
C LEU A 24 -17.04 7.83 -3.79
N LYS A 25 -16.92 9.12 -3.45
CA LYS A 25 -17.92 10.14 -3.74
C LYS A 25 -18.22 10.23 -5.23
N SER A 26 -17.19 10.37 -6.05
CA SER A 26 -17.32 10.50 -7.50
C SER A 26 -17.95 9.25 -8.09
N LEU A 27 -17.56 8.06 -7.63
CA LEU A 27 -18.11 6.79 -8.07
C LEU A 27 -19.59 6.67 -7.75
N VAL A 28 -20.01 6.95 -6.51
CA VAL A 28 -21.41 6.91 -6.07
C VAL A 28 -22.28 7.85 -6.88
N TYR A 29 -21.83 9.09 -7.12
CA TYR A 29 -22.55 10.03 -7.96
C TYR A 29 -22.78 9.47 -9.37
N ARG A 30 -21.74 8.96 -10.03
CA ARG A 30 -21.84 8.45 -11.40
C ARG A 30 -22.65 7.16 -11.53
N ILE A 31 -22.55 6.27 -10.54
CA ILE A 31 -23.36 5.04 -10.50
C ILE A 31 -24.85 5.38 -10.40
N ILE A 32 -25.23 6.33 -9.52
CA ILE A 32 -26.62 6.78 -9.39
C ILE A 32 -27.10 7.49 -10.67
N ASP A 33 -26.26 8.36 -11.24
CA ASP A 33 -26.62 9.07 -12.50
C ASP A 33 -26.84 8.11 -13.67
N ASN A 34 -26.16 6.96 -13.67
CA ASN A 34 -26.35 5.89 -14.64
C ASN A 34 -27.54 4.95 -14.32
N GLY A 35 -28.30 5.24 -13.25
CA GLY A 35 -29.52 4.50 -12.90
C GLY A 35 -29.26 3.21 -12.11
N PHE A 36 -28.06 3.04 -11.51
CA PHE A 36 -27.72 1.92 -10.64
C PHE A 36 -27.83 2.30 -9.16
N GLU A 37 -27.85 1.30 -8.30
CA GLU A 37 -28.00 1.37 -6.84
C GLU A 37 -26.67 0.99 -6.17
N PRO A 38 -25.85 1.96 -5.71
CA PRO A 38 -24.57 1.65 -5.08
C PRO A 38 -24.77 1.17 -3.66
N ILE A 39 -24.22 0.00 -3.35
CA ILE A 39 -24.17 -0.59 -2.02
C ILE A 39 -22.73 -0.61 -1.54
N GLY A 40 -22.42 0.12 -0.49
CA GLY A 40 -21.13 0.08 0.17
C GLY A 40 -20.96 -1.18 1.01
N VAL A 41 -19.87 -1.89 0.78
CA VAL A 41 -19.46 -3.03 1.62
C VAL A 41 -18.47 -2.52 2.66
N ARG A 42 -18.79 -2.69 3.94
CA ARG A 42 -17.92 -2.24 5.03
C ARG A 42 -16.71 -3.14 5.18
N LYS A 43 -15.55 -2.56 5.50
CA LYS A 43 -14.29 -3.28 5.74
C LYS A 43 -13.84 -4.18 4.57
N GLY A 44 -14.02 -3.73 3.34
CA GLY A 44 -13.57 -4.46 2.15
C GLY A 44 -14.16 -5.88 2.05
N TRP A 45 -13.31 -6.87 1.80
CA TRP A 45 -13.73 -8.27 1.67
C TRP A 45 -14.33 -8.84 2.96
N GLU A 46 -13.92 -8.34 4.13
CA GLU A 46 -14.41 -8.77 5.44
C GLU A 46 -15.93 -8.60 5.57
N GLY A 47 -16.50 -7.54 5.01
CA GLY A 47 -17.93 -7.32 5.03
C GLY A 47 -18.73 -8.38 4.28
N LEU A 48 -18.18 -8.93 3.18
CA LEU A 48 -18.80 -10.06 2.47
C LEU A 48 -18.66 -11.36 3.26
N ILE A 49 -17.52 -11.57 3.92
CA ILE A 49 -17.26 -12.75 4.74
C ILE A 49 -18.17 -12.78 5.98
N ASN A 50 -18.32 -11.64 6.65
CA ASN A 50 -19.08 -11.53 7.88
C ASN A 50 -20.61 -11.55 7.67
N TYR A 51 -21.08 -11.44 6.45
CA TYR A 51 -22.49 -11.58 6.15
C TYR A 51 -22.92 -13.05 6.21
N ASN A 52 -23.85 -13.34 7.11
CA ASN A 52 -24.47 -14.65 7.22
C ASN A 52 -25.81 -14.67 6.46
N PRO A 53 -25.94 -15.40 5.34
CA PRO A 53 -27.20 -15.47 4.59
C PRO A 53 -28.38 -16.08 5.39
N HIS A 54 -28.10 -16.78 6.48
CA HIS A 54 -29.11 -17.35 7.37
C HIS A 54 -29.49 -16.43 8.55
N ASP A 55 -28.77 -15.30 8.72
CA ASP A 55 -29.07 -14.28 9.72
C ASP A 55 -29.15 -12.88 9.08
N PRO A 56 -30.35 -12.45 8.66
CA PRO A 56 -30.54 -11.15 8.01
C PRO A 56 -30.11 -9.94 8.84
N THR A 57 -29.94 -10.08 10.16
CA THR A 57 -29.50 -8.98 11.03
C THR A 57 -28.08 -8.56 10.72
N THR A 58 -27.27 -9.47 10.16
CA THR A 58 -25.88 -9.20 9.75
C THR A 58 -25.79 -8.29 8.53
N TYR A 59 -26.87 -8.10 7.77
CA TYR A 59 -26.86 -7.24 6.57
C TYR A 59 -26.52 -5.79 6.91
N GLY A 60 -27.23 -5.17 7.85
CA GLY A 60 -27.01 -3.75 8.21
C GLY A 60 -25.66 -3.47 8.87
N GLN A 61 -25.00 -4.49 9.40
CA GLN A 61 -23.65 -4.37 9.95
C GLN A 61 -22.57 -4.29 8.84
N ASN A 62 -22.78 -4.99 7.73
CA ASN A 62 -21.80 -5.19 6.67
C ASN A 62 -22.06 -4.38 5.40
N PHE A 63 -23.30 -3.96 5.17
CA PHE A 63 -23.69 -3.22 3.97
C PHE A 63 -24.41 -1.91 4.29
N ILE A 64 -24.22 -0.93 3.42
CA ILE A 64 -24.85 0.39 3.50
C ILE A 64 -25.32 0.85 2.12
N GLU A 65 -26.58 1.25 1.98
CA GLU A 65 -27.07 1.89 0.78
C GLU A 65 -26.48 3.30 0.67
N LEU A 66 -25.71 3.53 -0.38
CA LEU A 66 -25.02 4.81 -0.55
C LEU A 66 -25.89 5.81 -1.31
N THR A 67 -25.99 7.02 -0.78
CA THR A 67 -26.71 8.13 -1.40
C THR A 67 -25.79 9.32 -1.66
N LYS A 68 -26.14 10.18 -2.60
CA LYS A 68 -25.37 11.41 -2.89
C LYS A 68 -25.19 12.28 -1.66
N ASN A 69 -26.23 12.34 -0.81
CA ASN A 69 -26.18 13.15 0.42
C ASN A 69 -25.18 12.61 1.45
N MET A 70 -25.12 11.28 1.62
CA MET A 70 -24.18 10.65 2.54
C MET A 70 -22.73 10.88 2.15
N VAL A 71 -22.42 10.75 0.86
CA VAL A 71 -21.04 10.91 0.38
C VAL A 71 -20.67 12.36 0.04
N ARG A 72 -21.60 13.30 0.15
CA ARG A 72 -21.34 14.72 -0.15
C ARG A 72 -20.19 15.32 0.65
N PRO A 73 -20.08 15.10 1.98
CA PRO A 73 -19.04 15.73 2.81
C PRO A 73 -17.72 14.94 2.88
N ILE A 74 -17.64 13.68 2.39
CA ILE A 74 -16.52 12.78 2.70
C ILE A 74 -15.23 13.08 1.94
N ASP A 75 -15.29 13.80 0.84
CA ASP A 75 -14.12 14.17 0.02
C ASP A 75 -13.05 14.96 0.76
N ARG A 76 -13.40 15.56 1.89
CA ARG A 76 -12.49 16.36 2.74
C ARG A 76 -11.90 15.57 3.91
N THR A 77 -12.30 14.33 4.08
CA THR A 77 -11.86 13.48 5.19
C THR A 77 -10.84 12.46 4.72
N SER A 78 -9.82 12.22 5.53
CA SER A 78 -8.91 11.09 5.37
C SER A 78 -9.49 9.81 5.96
N GLY A 79 -8.87 8.67 5.66
CA GLY A 79 -9.37 7.36 6.00
C GLY A 79 -10.44 6.84 5.03
N SER A 80 -10.97 5.65 5.25
CA SER A 80 -12.02 5.09 4.43
C SER A 80 -13.39 5.27 5.06
N PHE A 81 -14.34 5.91 4.34
CA PHE A 81 -15.73 6.04 4.78
C PHE A 81 -16.41 4.68 4.98
N LEU A 82 -16.04 3.68 4.19
CA LEU A 82 -16.56 2.31 4.31
C LEU A 82 -15.76 1.44 5.28
N HIS A 83 -14.76 2.02 5.97
CA HIS A 83 -13.74 1.30 6.71
C HIS A 83 -12.87 0.42 5.80
N SER A 84 -11.80 -0.12 6.32
CA SER A 84 -10.84 -0.92 5.57
C SER A 84 -10.46 -2.18 6.33
N SER A 85 -10.11 -3.23 5.59
CA SER A 85 -9.49 -4.44 6.08
C SER A 85 -8.45 -4.92 5.07
N ARG A 86 -7.47 -5.66 5.52
CA ARG A 86 -6.44 -6.31 4.69
C ARG A 86 -6.69 -7.81 4.54
N LEU A 87 -7.82 -8.31 5.04
CA LEU A 87 -8.14 -9.73 4.97
C LEU A 87 -8.12 -10.21 3.53
N ASN A 88 -7.28 -11.23 3.25
CA ASN A 88 -7.30 -11.97 2.01
C ASN A 88 -8.27 -13.17 2.14
N PRO A 89 -9.40 -13.19 1.42
CA PRO A 89 -10.36 -14.28 1.55
C PRO A 89 -9.84 -15.63 1.06
N ALA A 90 -8.80 -15.66 0.21
CA ALA A 90 -8.20 -16.90 -0.27
C ALA A 90 -7.43 -17.64 0.84
N GLU A 91 -6.96 -16.90 1.85
CA GLU A 91 -6.06 -17.39 2.90
C GLU A 91 -6.46 -16.79 4.25
N ALA A 92 -7.77 -16.74 4.55
CA ALA A 92 -8.27 -16.15 5.77
C ALA A 92 -7.75 -16.91 6.99
N SER A 93 -7.10 -16.22 7.93
CA SER A 93 -6.64 -16.83 9.17
C SER A 93 -7.83 -17.23 10.06
N TYR A 94 -7.67 -18.29 10.84
CA TYR A 94 -8.75 -18.86 11.68
C TYR A 94 -9.43 -17.81 12.58
N ARG A 95 -8.68 -16.82 13.07
CA ARG A 95 -9.20 -15.76 13.96
C ARG A 95 -10.13 -14.79 13.24
N MET A 96 -9.87 -14.52 11.96
CA MET A 96 -10.65 -13.60 11.13
C MET A 96 -11.90 -14.25 10.53
N ILE A 97 -12.03 -15.58 10.63
CA ILE A 97 -13.16 -16.31 10.09
C ILE A 97 -14.32 -16.26 11.09
N PRO A 98 -15.53 -15.82 10.68
CA PRO A 98 -16.73 -15.88 11.51
C PRO A 98 -17.05 -17.31 11.93
N ASP A 99 -17.60 -17.49 13.14
CA ASP A 99 -17.88 -18.82 13.72
C ASP A 99 -18.70 -19.73 12.80
N PHE A 100 -19.66 -19.17 12.07
CA PHE A 100 -20.54 -19.94 11.17
C PHE A 100 -19.81 -20.47 9.91
N LEU A 101 -18.58 -20.01 9.62
CA LEU A 101 -17.76 -20.48 8.50
C LEU A 101 -16.54 -21.29 8.95
N ARG A 102 -16.21 -21.30 10.24
CA ARG A 102 -15.01 -21.95 10.74
C ARG A 102 -15.03 -23.45 10.53
N LYS A 103 -13.95 -23.98 9.96
CA LYS A 103 -13.72 -25.44 9.87
C LYS A 103 -12.78 -25.87 11.00
N PRO A 104 -13.15 -26.85 11.81
CA PRO A 104 -12.30 -27.36 12.89
C PRO A 104 -10.93 -27.78 12.38
N GLY A 105 -9.84 -27.37 13.05
CA GLY A 105 -8.48 -27.80 12.76
C GLY A 105 -7.76 -27.08 11.60
N ALA A 106 -8.41 -26.15 10.90
CA ALA A 106 -7.79 -25.37 9.83
C ALA A 106 -7.10 -24.13 10.41
N LYS A 107 -5.82 -23.91 10.13
CA LYS A 107 -5.12 -22.65 10.48
C LYS A 107 -5.54 -21.50 9.55
N GLN A 108 -5.73 -21.79 8.28
CA GLN A 108 -6.20 -20.87 7.25
C GLN A 108 -7.30 -21.52 6.42
N GLN A 109 -8.17 -20.74 5.80
CA GLN A 109 -9.28 -21.23 5.01
C GLN A 109 -9.56 -20.31 3.82
N ASP A 110 -9.79 -20.90 2.65
CA ASP A 110 -10.30 -20.19 1.48
C ASP A 110 -11.84 -20.00 1.62
N LEU A 111 -12.28 -18.76 1.59
CA LEU A 111 -13.67 -18.36 1.75
C LEU A 111 -14.30 -17.87 0.42
N THR A 112 -13.65 -18.13 -0.71
CA THR A 112 -14.09 -17.65 -2.03
C THR A 112 -15.48 -18.15 -2.40
N ASP A 113 -15.80 -19.42 -2.09
CA ASP A 113 -17.14 -19.97 -2.38
C ASP A 113 -18.23 -19.26 -1.60
N HIS A 114 -17.97 -18.92 -0.33
CA HIS A 114 -18.91 -18.12 0.47
C HIS A 114 -19.13 -16.72 -0.13
N ILE A 115 -18.06 -16.04 -0.52
CA ILE A 115 -18.17 -14.72 -1.18
C ILE A 115 -19.01 -14.80 -2.45
N LYS A 116 -18.79 -15.82 -3.29
CA LYS A 116 -19.56 -16.03 -4.52
C LYS A 116 -21.04 -16.31 -4.23
N ASP A 117 -21.34 -17.09 -3.21
CA ASP A 117 -22.72 -17.36 -2.75
C ASP A 117 -23.40 -16.07 -2.27
N VAL A 118 -22.69 -15.26 -1.46
CA VAL A 118 -23.20 -13.95 -0.98
C VAL A 118 -23.49 -13.00 -2.13
N ILE A 119 -22.57 -12.88 -3.08
CA ILE A 119 -22.75 -12.03 -4.28
C ILE A 119 -23.99 -12.47 -5.07
N GLY A 120 -24.13 -13.78 -5.29
CA GLY A 120 -25.26 -14.35 -6.01
C GLY A 120 -26.59 -14.12 -5.30
N ARG A 121 -26.66 -14.37 -3.98
CA ARG A 121 -27.88 -14.17 -3.18
C ARG A 121 -28.31 -12.71 -3.08
N LEU A 122 -27.35 -11.78 -2.94
CA LEU A 122 -27.63 -10.35 -2.87
C LEU A 122 -27.93 -9.75 -4.25
N GLY A 123 -27.70 -10.51 -5.32
CA GLY A 123 -28.02 -10.15 -6.67
C GLY A 123 -27.24 -8.94 -7.20
N TYR A 124 -25.96 -8.82 -6.83
CA TYR A 124 -25.14 -7.74 -7.35
C TYR A 124 -24.86 -7.92 -8.83
N ARG A 125 -25.09 -6.85 -9.62
CA ARG A 125 -24.74 -6.81 -11.04
C ARG A 125 -23.23 -6.85 -11.25
N ALA A 126 -22.50 -6.18 -10.39
CA ALA A 126 -21.05 -6.12 -10.40
C ALA A 126 -20.50 -5.72 -9.03
N ILE A 127 -19.21 -5.94 -8.85
CA ILE A 127 -18.45 -5.44 -7.71
C ILE A 127 -17.40 -4.45 -8.24
N ILE A 128 -17.32 -3.28 -7.60
CA ILE A 128 -16.26 -2.30 -7.86
C ILE A 128 -15.32 -2.32 -6.64
N VAL A 129 -14.06 -2.67 -6.90
CA VAL A 129 -13.02 -2.81 -5.87
C VAL A 129 -12.08 -1.63 -5.96
N VAL A 130 -11.99 -0.82 -4.90
CA VAL A 130 -10.99 0.24 -4.77
C VAL A 130 -9.93 -0.25 -3.80
N GLY A 131 -8.78 -0.70 -4.30
CA GLY A 131 -7.83 -1.46 -3.48
C GLY A 131 -6.36 -1.31 -3.88
N ASP A 132 -5.50 -1.83 -2.99
CA ASP A 132 -4.09 -2.04 -3.25
C ASP A 132 -3.84 -3.37 -3.99
N ASP A 133 -2.58 -3.73 -4.18
CA ASP A 133 -2.17 -4.92 -4.92
C ASP A 133 -2.79 -6.22 -4.40
N ASP A 134 -2.84 -6.43 -3.08
CA ASP A 134 -3.42 -7.64 -2.46
C ASP A 134 -4.92 -7.71 -2.75
N MET A 135 -5.63 -6.60 -2.55
CA MET A 135 -7.05 -6.49 -2.83
C MET A 135 -7.37 -6.75 -4.30
N LEU A 136 -6.57 -6.19 -5.22
CA LEU A 136 -6.79 -6.33 -6.64
C LEU A 136 -6.35 -7.69 -7.18
N THR A 137 -5.36 -8.32 -6.60
CA THR A 137 -4.96 -9.70 -6.91
C THR A 137 -6.09 -10.68 -6.60
N TYR A 138 -6.74 -10.53 -5.44
CA TYR A 138 -7.93 -11.35 -5.14
C TYR A 138 -9.12 -10.99 -6.04
N ALA A 139 -9.32 -9.72 -6.36
CA ALA A 139 -10.34 -9.29 -7.33
C ALA A 139 -10.12 -9.91 -8.71
N ALA A 140 -8.87 -10.03 -9.17
CA ALA A 140 -8.51 -10.70 -10.41
C ALA A 140 -8.86 -12.20 -10.38
N ARG A 141 -8.64 -12.88 -9.25
CA ARG A 141 -9.08 -14.25 -9.05
C ARG A 141 -10.60 -14.38 -9.17
N LEU A 142 -11.37 -13.56 -8.47
CA LEU A 142 -12.84 -13.57 -8.55
C LEU A 142 -13.32 -13.33 -9.99
N SER A 143 -12.68 -12.41 -10.72
CA SER A 143 -13.00 -12.15 -12.13
C SER A 143 -12.77 -13.37 -13.02
N ARG A 144 -11.66 -14.11 -12.84
CA ARG A 144 -11.42 -15.39 -13.54
C ARG A 144 -12.47 -16.45 -13.22
N GLU A 145 -12.98 -16.44 -12.01
CA GLU A 145 -14.03 -17.35 -11.55
C GLU A 145 -15.46 -16.89 -11.95
N GLY A 146 -15.56 -15.88 -12.82
CA GLY A 146 -16.81 -15.44 -13.45
C GLY A 146 -17.60 -14.36 -12.69
N VAL A 147 -17.03 -13.78 -11.62
CA VAL A 147 -17.65 -12.64 -10.93
C VAL A 147 -17.42 -11.37 -11.75
N PRO A 148 -18.46 -10.55 -12.04
CA PRO A 148 -18.31 -9.27 -12.71
C PRO A 148 -17.59 -8.25 -11.81
N VAL A 149 -16.30 -8.00 -12.04
CA VAL A 149 -15.46 -7.10 -11.24
C VAL A 149 -14.94 -5.93 -12.09
N ILE A 150 -14.90 -4.73 -11.50
CA ILE A 150 -14.17 -3.57 -12.00
C ILE A 150 -13.24 -3.10 -10.86
N ALA A 151 -11.99 -2.79 -11.20
CA ALA A 151 -10.98 -2.41 -10.23
C ALA A 151 -10.52 -0.96 -10.39
N ILE A 152 -10.24 -0.31 -9.26
CA ILE A 152 -9.63 1.02 -9.19
C ILE A 152 -8.37 0.92 -8.33
N PRO A 153 -7.18 1.23 -8.90
CA PRO A 153 -5.92 1.10 -8.20
C PRO A 153 -5.70 2.25 -7.21
N LYS A 154 -5.37 1.90 -5.97
CA LYS A 154 -5.22 2.82 -4.84
C LYS A 154 -4.06 2.38 -3.95
N THR A 155 -2.95 3.11 -3.96
CA THR A 155 -1.82 2.92 -3.03
C THR A 155 -0.90 4.13 -3.04
N ILE A 156 -0.32 4.49 -1.89
CA ILE A 156 0.72 5.54 -1.83
C ILE A 156 2.06 5.10 -2.44
N HIS A 157 2.20 3.84 -2.81
CA HIS A 157 3.47 3.27 -3.29
C HIS A 157 3.61 3.23 -4.80
N ASN A 158 2.51 3.44 -5.53
CA ASN A 158 2.46 3.33 -7.00
C ASN A 158 3.01 2.00 -7.54
N ASN A 159 2.79 0.92 -6.82
CA ASN A 159 3.38 -0.39 -7.10
C ASN A 159 2.47 -1.35 -7.87
N ILE A 160 1.26 -0.93 -8.27
CA ILE A 160 0.32 -1.77 -9.00
C ILE A 160 0.74 -1.86 -10.45
N TYR A 161 0.98 -3.08 -10.93
CA TYR A 161 1.38 -3.33 -12.30
C TYR A 161 0.22 -3.02 -13.28
N GLY A 162 0.56 -2.43 -14.43
CA GLY A 162 -0.41 -2.06 -15.47
C GLY A 162 -0.95 -0.64 -15.40
N THR A 163 -0.53 0.16 -14.43
CA THR A 163 -0.86 1.59 -14.36
C THR A 163 0.35 2.43 -13.96
N ASP A 164 0.48 3.61 -14.56
CA ASP A 164 1.56 4.57 -14.23
C ASP A 164 1.24 5.37 -12.96
N TYR A 165 0.00 5.32 -12.48
CA TYR A 165 -0.45 6.10 -11.34
C TYR A 165 -1.50 5.37 -10.50
N THR A 166 -1.42 5.56 -9.20
CA THR A 166 -2.41 5.06 -8.22
C THR A 166 -2.89 6.20 -7.31
N VAL A 167 -4.17 6.16 -6.91
CA VAL A 167 -4.74 7.16 -5.99
C VAL A 167 -4.00 7.13 -4.65
N GLY A 168 -3.54 8.29 -4.19
CA GLY A 168 -2.81 8.48 -2.94
C GLY A 168 -1.29 8.65 -3.12
N PHE A 169 -0.75 8.36 -4.29
CA PHE A 169 0.68 8.41 -4.54
C PHE A 169 1.24 9.83 -4.48
N SER A 170 0.65 10.77 -5.20
CA SER A 170 1.11 12.16 -5.27
C SER A 170 1.10 12.84 -3.90
N THR A 171 0.02 12.71 -3.16
CA THR A 171 -0.07 13.26 -1.80
C THR A 171 0.93 12.61 -0.86
N GLY A 172 1.12 11.28 -0.96
CA GLY A 172 2.13 10.57 -0.18
C GLY A 172 3.53 11.12 -0.40
N LEU A 173 3.91 11.35 -1.67
CA LEU A 173 5.18 11.97 -2.03
C LEU A 173 5.30 13.41 -1.47
N ALA A 174 4.30 14.25 -1.72
CA ALA A 174 4.32 15.64 -1.28
C ALA A 174 4.47 15.77 0.24
N ARG A 175 3.78 14.91 1.00
CA ARG A 175 3.91 14.85 2.46
C ARG A 175 5.28 14.35 2.90
N GLY A 176 5.82 13.33 2.26
CA GLY A 176 7.17 12.82 2.53
C GLY A 176 8.23 13.90 2.35
N VAL A 177 8.16 14.63 1.25
CA VAL A 177 9.03 15.78 0.97
C VAL A 177 8.90 16.86 2.04
N ALA A 178 7.68 17.23 2.41
CA ALA A 178 7.44 18.25 3.42
C ALA A 178 8.03 17.85 4.79
N PHE A 179 7.80 16.61 5.24
CA PHE A 179 8.37 16.12 6.50
C PHE A 179 9.89 16.07 6.49
N ILE A 180 10.51 15.65 5.38
CA ILE A 180 11.96 15.65 5.25
C ILE A 180 12.53 17.08 5.34
N HIS A 181 11.87 18.06 4.73
CA HIS A 181 12.29 19.46 4.84
C HIS A 181 12.19 20.00 6.26
N GLU A 182 11.14 19.64 7.03
CA GLU A 182 11.02 19.99 8.44
C GLU A 182 12.14 19.35 9.28
N LEU A 183 12.44 18.07 9.04
CA LEU A 183 13.49 17.33 9.74
C LEU A 183 14.90 17.90 9.47
N ARG A 184 15.15 18.46 8.30
CA ARG A 184 16.45 19.11 7.98
C ARG A 184 16.77 20.26 8.92
N ALA A 185 15.80 21.06 9.31
CA ALA A 185 16.00 22.13 10.26
C ALA A 185 16.50 21.61 11.60
N LEU A 186 15.93 20.48 12.06
CA LEU A 186 16.36 19.80 13.28
C LEU A 186 17.77 19.20 13.12
N ALA A 187 18.02 18.53 11.99
CA ALA A 187 19.32 17.92 11.69
C ALA A 187 20.45 18.96 11.68
N GLY A 188 20.24 20.08 11.01
CA GLY A 188 21.23 21.15 10.92
C GLY A 188 21.51 21.84 12.25
N SER A 189 20.50 22.00 13.11
CA SER A 189 20.71 22.63 14.41
C SER A 189 21.50 21.78 15.41
N ARG A 190 21.57 20.47 15.18
CA ARG A 190 22.25 19.49 16.05
C ARG A 190 23.40 18.76 15.38
N GLU A 191 23.68 19.07 14.13
CA GLU A 191 24.72 18.43 13.32
C GLU A 191 24.60 16.89 13.28
N GLN A 192 23.36 16.39 13.10
CA GLN A 192 23.05 14.96 13.22
C GLN A 192 22.82 14.32 11.86
N ILE A 193 22.87 12.98 11.83
CA ILE A 193 22.39 12.16 10.73
C ILE A 193 20.91 11.86 10.98
N ILE A 194 20.06 12.01 9.95
CA ILE A 194 18.67 11.57 10.02
C ILE A 194 18.45 10.40 9.06
N VAL A 195 17.89 9.32 9.60
CA VAL A 195 17.35 8.18 8.84
C VAL A 195 15.85 8.34 8.79
N VAL A 196 15.31 8.51 7.59
CA VAL A 196 13.86 8.62 7.36
C VAL A 196 13.38 7.31 6.75
N GLU A 197 12.53 6.61 7.48
CA GLU A 197 11.98 5.36 7.02
C GLU A 197 10.62 5.55 6.36
N THR A 198 10.46 4.98 5.17
CA THR A 198 9.23 4.99 4.40
C THR A 198 8.70 3.56 4.23
N PHE A 199 7.41 3.43 4.01
CA PHE A 199 6.81 2.11 3.83
C PHE A 199 7.23 1.42 2.53
N ARG A 200 7.31 0.12 2.58
CA ARG A 200 7.07 -0.94 1.60
C ARG A 200 8.22 -1.92 1.41
N VAL A 201 7.85 -3.19 1.56
CA VAL A 201 8.78 -4.33 1.50
C VAL A 201 9.22 -4.67 0.08
N ASN A 202 8.36 -4.47 -0.94
CA ASN A 202 8.57 -5.03 -2.28
C ASN A 202 8.83 -4.00 -3.39
N SER A 203 8.83 -2.70 -3.11
CA SER A 203 9.11 -1.66 -4.10
C SER A 203 9.66 -0.40 -3.44
N GLY A 204 10.81 0.04 -3.86
CA GLY A 204 11.46 1.27 -3.42
C GLY A 204 10.99 2.53 -4.16
N LEU A 205 10.05 2.42 -5.10
CA LEU A 205 9.69 3.52 -6.00
C LEU A 205 9.27 4.79 -5.27
N SER A 206 8.33 4.70 -4.32
CA SER A 206 7.87 5.88 -3.56
C SER A 206 8.97 6.46 -2.66
N SER A 207 9.82 5.60 -2.07
CA SER A 207 10.98 6.03 -1.30
C SER A 207 11.99 6.77 -2.16
N LEU A 208 12.32 6.21 -3.32
CA LEU A 208 13.27 6.78 -4.27
C LEU A 208 12.78 8.13 -4.82
N MET A 209 11.49 8.21 -5.19
CA MET A 209 10.89 9.46 -5.67
C MET A 209 10.84 10.51 -4.57
N THR A 210 10.50 10.14 -3.34
CA THR A 210 10.55 11.05 -2.18
C THR A 210 11.97 11.54 -1.93
N ALA A 211 12.95 10.64 -2.00
CA ALA A 211 14.36 10.97 -1.86
C ALA A 211 14.83 11.98 -2.91
N PHE A 212 14.47 11.74 -4.18
CA PHE A 212 14.79 12.61 -5.29
C PHE A 212 14.20 14.01 -5.13
N LEU A 213 12.90 14.08 -4.88
CA LEU A 213 12.16 15.35 -4.74
C LEU A 213 12.59 16.14 -3.50
N ALA A 214 12.87 15.46 -2.40
CA ALA A 214 13.37 16.09 -1.20
C ALA A 214 14.87 16.42 -1.27
N GLY A 215 15.61 15.92 -2.26
CA GLY A 215 17.05 16.12 -2.41
C GLY A 215 17.84 15.55 -1.24
N VAL A 216 17.54 14.32 -0.80
CA VAL A 216 18.28 13.67 0.30
C VAL A 216 19.66 13.21 -0.16
N ASP A 217 20.55 12.95 0.80
CA ASP A 217 21.93 12.59 0.49
C ASP A 217 22.05 11.15 0.01
N ARG A 218 21.32 10.21 0.63
CA ARG A 218 21.31 8.79 0.27
C ARG A 218 19.90 8.20 0.35
N ALA A 219 19.62 7.21 -0.50
CA ALA A 219 18.37 6.48 -0.53
C ALA A 219 18.65 4.97 -0.60
N ILE A 220 18.17 4.22 0.37
CA ILE A 220 18.30 2.76 0.43
C ILE A 220 16.97 2.14 0.02
N ILE A 221 17.01 1.26 -0.99
CA ILE A 221 15.83 0.65 -1.61
C ILE A 221 15.89 -0.88 -1.54
N PRO A 222 14.75 -1.57 -1.52
CA PRO A 222 14.72 -3.03 -1.40
C PRO A 222 15.20 -3.78 -2.64
N GLU A 223 15.26 -3.12 -3.79
CA GLU A 223 15.73 -3.73 -5.04
C GLU A 223 17.25 -3.95 -5.06
N VAL A 224 18.00 -3.22 -4.21
CA VAL A 224 19.47 -3.29 -4.16
C VAL A 224 19.94 -3.49 -2.73
N PRO A 225 20.71 -4.57 -2.43
CA PRO A 225 21.34 -4.74 -1.15
C PRO A 225 22.38 -3.65 -0.88
N TYR A 226 22.57 -3.27 0.36
CA TYR A 226 23.55 -2.25 0.72
C TYR A 226 24.69 -2.79 1.58
N ASP A 227 25.89 -2.22 1.37
CA ASP A 227 27.08 -2.39 2.21
C ASP A 227 27.05 -1.36 3.34
N PRO A 228 26.97 -1.77 4.62
CA PRO A 228 26.93 -0.84 5.76
C PRO A 228 28.13 0.09 5.85
N GLU A 229 29.34 -0.39 5.58
CA GLU A 229 30.55 0.41 5.66
C GLU A 229 30.64 1.43 4.52
N LYS A 230 30.26 1.02 3.30
CA LYS A 230 30.15 1.91 2.15
C LYS A 230 29.14 3.02 2.42
N LEU A 231 27.96 2.66 2.96
CA LEU A 231 26.93 3.62 3.35
C LEU A 231 27.46 4.60 4.38
N ALA A 232 28.09 4.12 5.45
CA ALA A 232 28.64 4.96 6.51
C ALA A 232 29.69 5.97 5.97
N ARG A 233 30.61 5.50 5.12
CA ARG A 233 31.61 6.39 4.46
C ARG A 233 30.94 7.46 3.60
N LEU A 234 29.94 7.09 2.82
CA LEU A 234 29.23 8.02 1.96
C LEU A 234 28.45 9.07 2.75
N VAL A 235 27.74 8.65 3.81
CA VAL A 235 26.96 9.54 4.68
C VAL A 235 27.89 10.53 5.42
N MET A 236 29.02 10.06 5.94
CA MET A 236 30.00 10.93 6.60
C MET A 236 30.61 11.97 5.64
N ARG A 237 30.90 11.56 4.41
CA ARG A 237 31.35 12.49 3.38
C ARG A 237 30.31 13.57 3.08
N ASP A 238 29.02 13.20 2.95
CA ASP A 238 27.96 14.15 2.67
C ASP A 238 27.74 15.10 3.85
N LYS A 239 27.77 14.59 5.08
CA LYS A 239 27.69 15.37 6.31
C LYS A 239 28.78 16.45 6.37
N GLN A 240 30.03 16.07 6.07
CA GLN A 240 31.18 17.00 6.08
C GLN A 240 31.13 18.04 4.96
N LEU A 241 30.52 17.72 3.81
CA LEU A 241 30.37 18.65 2.69
C LEU A 241 29.22 19.65 2.89
N THR A 242 28.29 19.34 3.77
CA THR A 242 27.14 20.21 4.06
C THR A 242 27.57 21.29 5.07
N PRO A 243 27.37 22.59 4.81
CA PRO A 243 27.78 23.68 5.72
C PRO A 243 27.18 23.56 7.13
N ALA A 244 25.98 23.00 7.24
CA ALA A 244 25.29 22.75 8.53
C ALA A 244 25.63 21.36 9.13
N ASN A 245 26.63 20.66 8.58
CA ASN A 245 27.19 19.41 9.09
C ASN A 245 26.15 18.32 9.43
N TYR A 246 25.19 18.08 8.55
CA TYR A 246 24.19 17.02 8.70
C TYR A 246 24.07 16.18 7.43
N ALA A 247 23.44 15.02 7.52
CA ALA A 247 23.06 14.20 6.37
C ALA A 247 21.67 13.57 6.57
N VAL A 248 20.97 13.36 5.45
CA VAL A 248 19.65 12.71 5.41
C VAL A 248 19.70 11.44 4.57
N VAL A 249 19.28 10.34 5.13
CA VAL A 249 19.20 9.04 4.47
C VAL A 249 17.73 8.58 4.47
N THR A 250 17.16 8.29 3.32
CA THR A 250 15.87 7.58 3.25
C THR A 250 16.09 6.08 3.17
N VAL A 251 15.25 5.32 3.86
CA VAL A 251 15.28 3.86 3.87
C VAL A 251 13.88 3.36 3.55
N SER A 252 13.76 2.57 2.51
CA SER A 252 12.52 1.84 2.25
C SER A 252 12.46 0.61 3.16
N ASP A 253 11.31 0.39 3.78
CA ASP A 253 11.07 -0.85 4.50
C ASP A 253 11.30 -2.07 3.58
N GLY A 254 11.93 -3.12 4.11
CA GLY A 254 12.38 -4.28 3.34
C GLY A 254 13.73 -4.14 2.65
N SER A 255 14.43 -3.01 2.80
CA SER A 255 15.84 -2.90 2.42
C SER A 255 16.71 -3.80 3.28
N TYR A 256 17.75 -4.40 2.72
CA TYR A 256 18.56 -5.41 3.37
C TYR A 256 20.07 -5.23 3.10
N ILE A 257 20.87 -5.73 4.03
CA ILE A 257 22.33 -5.73 3.96
C ILE A 257 22.79 -6.76 2.91
N GLU A 258 23.91 -6.52 2.24
CA GLU A 258 24.56 -7.52 1.40
C GLU A 258 24.72 -8.86 2.16
N PRO A 259 24.31 -10.00 1.57
CA PRO A 259 24.27 -11.28 2.30
C PRO A 259 25.61 -11.68 2.93
N GLU A 260 26.73 -11.35 2.28
CA GLU A 260 28.06 -11.65 2.75
C GLU A 260 28.42 -10.91 4.06
N LYS A 261 27.85 -9.73 4.27
CA LYS A 261 28.05 -8.87 5.45
C LYS A 261 26.95 -9.03 6.50
N ALA A 262 25.83 -9.64 6.13
CA ALA A 262 24.70 -9.80 7.06
C ALA A 262 25.08 -10.55 8.32
N LEU A 263 25.91 -11.59 8.24
CA LEU A 263 26.39 -12.36 9.38
C LEU A 263 27.27 -11.56 10.36
N GLU A 264 28.01 -10.59 9.85
CA GLU A 264 28.88 -9.74 10.67
C GLU A 264 28.07 -8.69 11.44
N TYR A 265 27.10 -8.07 10.77
CA TYR A 265 26.36 -6.94 11.31
C TYR A 265 25.05 -7.32 12.00
N THR A 266 24.48 -8.46 11.62
CA THR A 266 23.25 -9.02 12.19
C THR A 266 23.42 -10.50 12.53
N PRO A 267 24.34 -10.85 13.47
CA PRO A 267 24.71 -12.23 13.78
C PRO A 267 23.54 -13.08 14.32
N HIS A 268 22.48 -12.43 14.78
CA HIS A 268 21.24 -13.09 15.24
C HIS A 268 20.29 -13.46 14.09
N LEU A 269 20.54 -12.92 12.90
CA LEU A 269 19.76 -13.20 11.70
C LEU A 269 20.58 -14.14 10.83
N SER A 270 20.28 -15.44 10.86
CA SER A 270 20.86 -16.40 9.92
C SER A 270 20.66 -15.93 8.47
N PRO A 271 21.56 -16.26 7.50
CA PRO A 271 21.37 -15.88 6.09
C PRO A 271 20.21 -16.69 5.50
N ARG A 272 19.03 -16.24 5.76
CA ARG A 272 17.77 -16.80 5.28
C ARG A 272 17.12 -15.84 4.29
N SER A 273 16.10 -16.30 3.59
CA SER A 273 15.35 -15.48 2.66
C SER A 273 14.85 -14.18 3.30
N LYS A 274 14.61 -13.16 2.50
CA LYS A 274 14.08 -11.84 2.94
C LYS A 274 12.86 -11.97 3.86
N SER A 275 11.97 -12.94 3.57
CA SER A 275 10.79 -13.25 4.40
C SER A 275 11.16 -13.89 5.74
N GLU A 276 12.18 -14.75 5.79
CA GLU A 276 12.62 -15.39 7.03
C GLU A 276 13.35 -14.43 7.97
N VAL A 277 14.13 -13.49 7.43
CA VAL A 277 14.76 -12.41 8.22
C VAL A 277 13.69 -11.53 8.86
N LEU A 278 12.66 -11.18 8.10
CA LEU A 278 11.53 -10.37 8.61
C LEU A 278 10.76 -11.12 9.71
N GLN A 279 10.55 -12.43 9.53
CA GLN A 279 9.86 -13.29 10.49
C GLN A 279 10.64 -13.43 11.80
N LEU A 280 11.96 -13.65 11.74
CA LEU A 280 12.82 -13.74 12.92
C LEU A 280 12.91 -12.44 13.73
N MET A 281 13.01 -11.30 13.05
CA MET A 281 12.98 -9.98 13.72
C MET A 281 11.67 -9.76 14.48
N THR A 282 10.58 -10.32 13.98
CA THR A 282 9.25 -10.26 14.59
C THR A 282 9.15 -11.17 15.80
N GLU A 283 9.68 -12.39 15.72
CA GLU A 283 9.70 -13.38 16.80
C GLU A 283 10.55 -12.94 18.01
N GLU A 284 11.70 -12.31 17.75
CA GLU A 284 12.59 -11.81 18.82
C GLU A 284 11.92 -10.68 19.62
N LYS A 285 11.26 -9.75 18.95
CA LYS A 285 10.49 -8.68 19.60
C LYS A 285 9.27 -9.19 20.36
N ALA A 286 8.64 -10.27 19.86
CA ALA A 286 7.54 -10.92 20.53
C ALA A 286 7.96 -11.58 21.86
N ARG A 287 9.14 -12.20 21.89
CA ARG A 287 9.72 -12.79 23.12
C ARG A 287 10.11 -11.74 24.15
N GLU A 288 10.71 -10.64 23.73
CA GLU A 288 11.06 -9.52 24.63
C GLU A 288 9.82 -8.85 25.25
N ALA A 289 8.70 -8.81 24.52
CA ALA A 289 7.44 -8.26 25.01
C ALA A 289 6.65 -9.19 25.93
N GLY A 290 7.10 -10.45 26.13
CA GLY A 290 6.47 -11.43 27.03
C GLY A 290 5.08 -11.90 26.54
N ALA A 291 4.80 -11.79 25.26
CA ALA A 291 3.55 -12.22 24.65
C ALA A 291 3.65 -13.67 24.16
N GLU A 292 2.53 -14.39 24.21
CA GLU A 292 2.49 -15.74 23.65
C GLU A 292 2.79 -15.70 22.15
N GLU A 293 3.77 -16.50 21.71
CA GLU A 293 4.40 -16.46 20.38
C GLU A 293 3.41 -16.45 19.20
N GLU A 294 2.25 -17.06 19.36
CA GLU A 294 1.24 -17.21 18.31
C GLU A 294 0.39 -15.94 18.11
N PHE A 295 0.29 -15.08 19.12
CA PHE A 295 -0.58 -13.90 19.11
C PHE A 295 0.01 -12.72 18.33
N LEU A 296 1.32 -12.56 18.37
CA LEU A 296 2.00 -11.39 17.78
C LEU A 296 2.40 -11.60 16.31
N LEU A 297 2.64 -12.83 15.89
CA LEU A 297 3.04 -13.12 14.52
C LEU A 297 1.91 -12.85 13.51
N ASP A 298 0.69 -13.30 13.83
CA ASP A 298 -0.48 -13.12 12.97
C ASP A 298 -0.90 -11.64 12.91
N ASP A 299 -0.91 -10.92 14.03
CA ASP A 299 -1.20 -9.47 14.06
C ASP A 299 -0.16 -8.65 13.28
N VAL A 300 1.08 -9.06 13.32
CA VAL A 300 2.20 -8.41 12.63
C VAL A 300 2.13 -8.65 11.12
N LEU A 301 1.83 -9.86 10.70
CA LEU A 301 1.69 -10.22 9.28
C LEU A 301 0.40 -9.67 8.68
N GLU A 302 -0.70 -9.68 9.42
CA GLU A 302 -2.01 -9.18 8.96
C GLU A 302 -2.14 -7.66 8.99
N THR A 303 -1.60 -6.99 9.99
CA THR A 303 -1.70 -5.52 10.06
C THR A 303 -0.66 -4.81 9.21
N GLY A 304 0.36 -5.49 8.75
CA GLY A 304 1.51 -4.89 8.06
C GLY A 304 2.12 -3.75 8.88
N SER A 305 1.89 -3.76 10.16
CA SER A 305 2.12 -2.66 11.09
C SER A 305 3.14 -3.05 12.07
N THR A 306 4.15 -3.59 11.88
CA THR A 306 5.12 -3.52 12.91
C THR A 306 6.32 -2.80 12.44
N LEU A 307 6.67 -1.98 13.24
CA LEU A 307 8.00 -1.48 13.45
C LEU A 307 8.88 -1.87 12.26
N SER A 308 8.82 -1.08 11.27
CA SER A 308 9.79 -0.96 10.23
C SER A 308 11.16 -1.32 10.83
N GLY A 309 11.71 -2.42 10.39
CA GLY A 309 12.98 -2.90 10.92
C GLY A 309 14.17 -2.32 10.18
N SER A 310 14.01 -2.08 8.88
CA SER A 310 15.11 -1.66 8.01
C SER A 310 15.70 -0.31 8.40
N GLY A 311 14.86 0.67 8.72
CA GLY A 311 15.34 1.98 9.18
C GLY A 311 16.05 1.92 10.52
N MET A 312 15.57 1.08 11.45
CA MET A 312 16.24 0.87 12.75
C MET A 312 17.61 0.25 12.55
N VAL A 313 17.71 -0.80 11.74
CA VAL A 313 18.98 -1.46 11.42
C VAL A 313 19.96 -0.47 10.81
N VAL A 314 19.54 0.33 9.83
CA VAL A 314 20.40 1.35 9.22
C VAL A 314 20.83 2.41 10.24
N ALA A 315 19.90 2.88 11.08
CA ALA A 315 20.24 3.88 12.09
C ALA A 315 21.26 3.36 13.14
N GLU A 316 21.10 2.12 13.60
CA GLU A 316 22.04 1.49 14.53
C GLU A 316 23.41 1.24 13.91
N LEU A 317 23.45 0.76 12.67
CA LEU A 317 24.70 0.57 11.93
C LEU A 317 25.43 1.89 11.71
N LEU A 318 24.74 2.94 11.34
CA LEU A 318 25.34 4.26 11.18
C LEU A 318 25.87 4.79 12.53
N ARG A 319 25.13 4.67 13.65
CA ARG A 319 25.65 5.03 15.00
C ARG A 319 26.92 4.26 15.34
N LYS A 320 26.94 2.95 15.11
CA LYS A 320 28.08 2.07 15.42
C LYS A 320 29.30 2.41 14.58
N LEU A 321 29.13 2.59 13.27
CA LEU A 321 30.23 2.77 12.32
C LEU A 321 30.77 4.20 12.27
N THR A 322 29.91 5.21 12.46
CA THR A 322 30.31 6.62 12.37
C THR A 322 30.58 7.25 13.74
N ARG A 323 30.05 6.70 14.81
CA ARG A 323 30.03 7.27 16.18
C ARG A 323 29.28 8.61 16.26
N GLU A 324 28.42 8.88 15.28
CA GLU A 324 27.59 10.07 15.23
C GLU A 324 26.22 9.81 15.87
N GLU A 325 25.57 10.87 16.30
CA GLU A 325 24.16 10.80 16.69
C GLU A 325 23.28 10.64 15.46
N VAL A 326 22.39 9.65 15.50
CA VAL A 326 21.48 9.32 14.40
C VAL A 326 20.04 9.36 14.92
N ILE A 327 19.21 10.18 14.30
CA ILE A 327 17.77 10.20 14.52
C ILE A 327 17.10 9.26 13.53
N LEU A 328 16.25 8.36 14.02
CA LEU A 328 15.33 7.58 13.19
C LEU A 328 13.95 8.21 13.22
N GLN A 329 13.41 8.51 12.05
CA GLN A 329 12.06 9.02 11.90
C GLN A 329 11.26 8.16 10.91
N PRO A 330 10.40 7.25 11.39
CA PRO A 330 9.43 6.57 10.55
C PRO A 330 8.32 7.54 10.12
N LEU A 331 8.07 7.65 8.82
CA LEU A 331 6.96 8.46 8.28
C LEU A 331 5.68 7.67 8.08
N THR A 332 5.81 6.42 7.78
CA THR A 332 4.78 5.37 7.72
C THR A 332 3.32 5.86 7.60
N TYR A 333 2.54 5.82 8.67
CA TYR A 333 1.12 6.21 8.67
C TYR A 333 0.90 7.69 8.37
N LEU A 334 1.87 8.56 8.62
CA LEU A 334 1.76 9.99 8.30
C LEU A 334 1.61 10.24 6.80
N LEU A 335 2.15 9.37 5.95
CA LEU A 335 2.03 9.47 4.49
C LEU A 335 0.64 9.04 3.99
N ARG A 336 -0.12 8.28 4.79
CA ARG A 336 -1.46 7.78 4.44
C ARG A 336 -2.60 8.70 4.83
N THR A 337 -2.30 9.78 5.54
CA THR A 337 -3.30 10.71 6.10
C THR A 337 -3.21 12.08 5.46
N GLY A 338 -4.14 12.97 5.80
CA GLY A 338 -4.17 14.35 5.32
C GLY A 338 -5.07 14.56 4.10
N SER A 339 -5.22 15.82 3.73
CA SER A 339 -6.01 16.20 2.57
C SER A 339 -5.30 15.80 1.28
N PRO A 340 -6.02 15.20 0.31
CA PRO A 340 -5.44 14.89 -0.98
C PRO A 340 -5.04 16.16 -1.74
N ASP A 341 -3.95 16.08 -2.48
CA ASP A 341 -3.53 17.14 -3.40
C ASP A 341 -4.37 17.15 -4.69
N GLY A 342 -4.12 18.13 -5.56
CA GLY A 342 -4.87 18.30 -6.80
C GLY A 342 -4.73 17.10 -7.76
N GLN A 343 -3.57 16.44 -7.77
CA GLN A 343 -3.32 15.30 -8.65
C GLN A 343 -4.10 14.05 -8.18
N ASP A 344 -4.11 13.78 -6.88
CA ASP A 344 -4.91 12.68 -6.32
C ASP A 344 -6.42 12.94 -6.46
N LEU A 345 -6.89 14.17 -6.28
CA LEU A 345 -8.29 14.52 -6.53
C LEU A 345 -8.69 14.27 -7.99
N LEU A 346 -7.84 14.66 -8.94
CA LEU A 346 -8.07 14.45 -10.37
C LEU A 346 -8.04 12.96 -10.73
N GLY A 347 -7.00 12.24 -10.28
CA GLY A 347 -6.86 10.80 -10.51
C GLY A 347 -8.02 9.99 -9.95
N ALA A 348 -8.40 10.25 -8.69
CA ALA A 348 -9.54 9.63 -8.02
C ALA A 348 -10.86 9.86 -8.78
N THR A 349 -11.09 11.09 -9.25
CA THR A 349 -12.29 11.44 -10.02
C THR A 349 -12.32 10.74 -11.38
N ASN A 350 -11.20 10.76 -12.11
CA ASN A 350 -11.10 10.17 -13.44
C ASN A 350 -11.28 8.65 -13.40
N PHE A 351 -10.64 7.97 -12.45
CA PHE A 351 -10.81 6.53 -12.28
C PHE A 351 -12.25 6.17 -11.91
N ALA A 352 -12.89 6.93 -11.03
CA ALA A 352 -14.30 6.74 -10.68
C ALA A 352 -15.24 6.90 -11.89
N ILE A 353 -15.02 7.93 -12.72
CA ILE A 353 -15.80 8.17 -13.93
C ILE A 353 -15.63 7.02 -14.92
N LEU A 354 -14.39 6.58 -15.14
CA LEU A 354 -14.10 5.46 -16.06
C LEU A 354 -14.72 4.16 -15.56
N ALA A 355 -14.60 3.85 -14.26
CA ALA A 355 -15.20 2.65 -13.68
C ALA A 355 -16.73 2.64 -13.82
N ALA A 356 -17.38 3.78 -13.60
CA ALA A 356 -18.82 3.91 -13.79
C ALA A 356 -19.24 3.78 -15.28
N ARG A 357 -18.40 4.22 -16.21
CA ARG A 357 -18.60 4.02 -17.66
C ARG A 357 -18.47 2.53 -18.03
N LEU A 358 -17.42 1.85 -17.56
CA LEU A 358 -17.24 0.40 -17.77
C LEU A 358 -18.43 -0.41 -17.24
N LEU A 359 -18.95 -0.04 -16.07
CA LEU A 359 -20.17 -0.62 -15.50
C LEU A 359 -21.38 -0.45 -16.43
N ALA A 360 -21.62 0.77 -16.93
CA ALA A 360 -22.74 1.06 -17.81
C ALA A 360 -22.63 0.31 -19.15
N GLU A 361 -21.43 0.16 -19.68
CA GLU A 361 -21.12 -0.58 -20.90
C GLU A 361 -21.11 -2.12 -20.68
N GLY A 362 -21.20 -2.59 -19.43
CA GLY A 362 -21.12 -4.02 -19.10
C GLY A 362 -19.74 -4.64 -19.32
N LYS A 363 -18.69 -3.83 -19.29
CA LYS A 363 -17.29 -4.26 -19.42
C LYS A 363 -16.71 -4.59 -18.05
N PHE A 364 -16.59 -5.88 -17.77
CA PHE A 364 -16.06 -6.41 -16.51
C PHE A 364 -14.68 -7.04 -16.70
N GLY A 365 -14.02 -7.39 -15.61
CA GLY A 365 -12.63 -7.89 -15.62
C GLY A 365 -11.64 -6.81 -16.02
N ARG A 366 -11.95 -5.54 -15.74
CA ARG A 366 -11.13 -4.39 -16.14
C ARG A 366 -10.66 -3.61 -14.91
N MET A 367 -9.44 -3.07 -15.00
CA MET A 367 -8.89 -2.11 -14.05
C MET A 367 -8.74 -0.75 -14.74
N THR A 368 -9.16 0.32 -14.07
CA THR A 368 -8.86 1.68 -14.53
C THR A 368 -7.39 1.98 -14.41
N ALA A 369 -6.79 2.63 -15.38
CA ALA A 369 -5.37 2.90 -15.42
C ALA A 369 -5.04 4.24 -16.06
N TYR A 370 -3.91 4.80 -15.68
CA TYR A 370 -3.17 5.76 -16.49
C TYR A 370 -2.03 5.03 -17.17
N GLN A 371 -1.84 5.25 -18.45
CA GLN A 371 -0.71 4.74 -19.22
C GLN A 371 -0.20 5.79 -20.20
N GLN A 372 1.05 5.66 -20.63
CA GLN A 372 1.64 6.51 -21.67
C GLN A 372 1.40 8.02 -21.43
N ARG A 373 2.00 8.56 -20.37
CA ARG A 373 1.91 9.99 -20.00
C ARG A 373 0.51 10.43 -19.53
N TYR A 374 -0.07 9.67 -18.61
CA TYR A 374 -1.38 9.98 -18.01
C TYR A 374 -2.58 9.90 -18.98
N ASN A 375 -2.49 9.08 -20.03
CA ASN A 375 -3.67 8.74 -20.81
C ASN A 375 -4.59 7.83 -19.99
N LEU A 376 -5.81 8.29 -19.73
CA LEU A 376 -6.82 7.53 -18.99
C LEU A 376 -7.35 6.38 -19.84
N THR A 377 -7.16 5.16 -19.42
CA THR A 377 -7.55 3.93 -20.10
C THR A 377 -7.98 2.85 -19.11
N ASP A 378 -8.39 1.72 -19.61
CA ASP A 378 -8.63 0.51 -18.84
C ASP A 378 -7.77 -0.64 -19.36
N VAL A 379 -7.30 -1.48 -18.47
CA VAL A 379 -6.50 -2.67 -18.75
C VAL A 379 -7.20 -3.93 -18.26
N ASP A 380 -6.78 -5.08 -18.75
CA ASP A 380 -7.24 -6.36 -18.20
C ASP A 380 -6.87 -6.45 -16.71
N LEU A 381 -7.83 -6.82 -15.86
CA LEU A 381 -7.60 -6.92 -14.43
C LEU A 381 -6.51 -7.97 -14.07
N GLN A 382 -6.33 -9.00 -14.91
CA GLN A 382 -5.28 -10.01 -14.71
C GLN A 382 -3.86 -9.41 -14.77
N THR A 383 -3.71 -8.24 -15.38
CA THR A 383 -2.42 -7.53 -15.46
C THR A 383 -1.80 -7.30 -14.07
N VAL A 384 -2.60 -7.10 -13.02
CA VAL A 384 -2.10 -6.89 -11.65
C VAL A 384 -1.32 -8.08 -11.09
N THR A 385 -1.51 -9.29 -11.64
CA THR A 385 -0.83 -10.52 -11.20
C THR A 385 0.47 -10.78 -11.95
N GLN A 386 0.83 -9.95 -12.93
CA GLN A 386 1.99 -10.18 -13.81
C GLN A 386 3.30 -9.63 -13.23
N GLY A 387 3.23 -8.77 -12.22
CA GLY A 387 4.41 -8.19 -11.60
C GLY A 387 4.07 -7.08 -10.61
N VAL A 388 5.11 -6.38 -10.20
CA VAL A 388 5.02 -5.20 -9.33
C VAL A 388 5.65 -4.03 -10.07
N HIS A 389 5.01 -2.88 -10.06
CA HIS A 389 5.61 -1.66 -10.56
C HIS A 389 6.66 -1.19 -9.53
N GLY A 390 7.93 -1.34 -9.85
CA GLY A 390 9.08 -1.09 -8.98
C GLY A 390 10.09 -0.14 -9.58
N VAL A 391 11.25 -0.05 -8.94
CA VAL A 391 12.39 0.74 -9.43
C VAL A 391 13.09 -0.01 -10.56
N ASP A 392 13.18 0.61 -11.71
CA ASP A 392 14.17 0.21 -12.73
C ASP A 392 15.54 0.68 -12.26
N VAL A 393 16.29 -0.26 -11.66
CA VAL A 393 17.60 0.03 -11.05
C VAL A 393 18.57 0.59 -12.07
N GLU A 394 18.56 0.09 -13.30
CA GLU A 394 19.49 0.52 -14.32
C GLU A 394 19.31 1.99 -14.70
N THR A 395 18.07 2.43 -14.87
CA THR A 395 17.76 3.80 -15.31
C THR A 395 17.58 4.78 -14.17
N MET A 396 17.06 4.33 -13.02
CA MET A 396 16.57 5.22 -11.94
C MET A 396 17.49 5.33 -10.73
N TYR A 397 18.45 4.39 -10.54
CA TYR A 397 19.22 4.31 -9.30
C TYR A 397 20.72 4.16 -9.53
N ASP A 398 21.51 4.99 -8.83
CA ASP A 398 22.96 4.87 -8.78
C ASP A 398 23.37 3.95 -7.63
N VAL A 399 23.65 2.69 -7.95
CA VAL A 399 24.04 1.63 -7.02
C VAL A 399 25.35 1.96 -6.29
N GLU A 400 26.28 2.64 -6.97
CA GLU A 400 27.58 2.99 -6.40
C GLU A 400 27.48 4.06 -5.32
N ASN A 401 26.54 4.98 -5.48
CA ASN A 401 26.39 6.11 -4.58
C ASN A 401 25.11 6.05 -3.74
N TYR A 402 24.29 5.01 -3.88
CA TYR A 402 23.00 4.90 -3.21
C TYR A 402 22.13 6.16 -3.37
N LYS A 403 21.96 6.61 -4.61
CA LYS A 403 21.23 7.83 -4.96
C LYS A 403 20.26 7.63 -6.11
N PRO A 404 19.17 8.41 -6.16
CA PRO A 404 18.39 8.53 -7.38
C PRO A 404 19.26 9.10 -8.50
N LYS A 405 19.13 8.60 -9.72
CA LYS A 405 19.75 9.22 -10.90
C LYS A 405 19.00 10.49 -11.28
N VAL A 406 19.74 11.54 -11.62
CA VAL A 406 19.18 12.87 -11.97
C VAL A 406 18.34 12.83 -13.26
N ASN A 407 18.60 11.85 -14.13
CA ASN A 407 17.93 11.71 -15.42
C ASN A 407 16.58 10.99 -15.35
N LEU A 408 16.13 10.63 -14.16
CA LEU A 408 14.91 9.84 -13.92
C LEU A 408 13.65 10.42 -14.57
N ILE A 409 13.53 11.76 -14.60
CA ILE A 409 12.36 12.45 -15.17
C ILE A 409 12.40 12.43 -16.70
N TRP A 410 13.58 12.40 -17.32
CA TRP A 410 13.77 12.50 -18.77
C TRP A 410 13.85 11.13 -19.46
N ALA A 411 14.35 10.09 -18.79
CA ALA A 411 14.38 8.73 -19.33
C ALA A 411 12.97 8.16 -19.65
N ALA A 412 11.95 8.66 -18.99
CA ALA A 412 10.56 8.32 -19.27
C ALA A 412 9.96 9.12 -20.47
N LEU A 413 10.74 9.98 -21.12
CA LEU A 413 10.30 10.87 -22.20
C LEU A 413 10.83 10.45 -23.58
N GLU A 414 11.77 9.50 -23.65
CA GLU A 414 12.23 8.84 -24.87
C GLU A 414 11.49 7.50 -25.08
#